data_7c665d434daedfa81de50dbc1058b29a
#
_entry.id   7c665d434daedfa81de50dbc1058b29a
#
_cell.length_a   1.000
_cell.length_b   1.000
_cell.length_c   1.000
_cell.angle_alpha   90.00
_cell.angle_beta   90.00
_cell.angle_gamma   90.00
#
_symmetry.space_group_name_H-M   'P 1'
#
loop_
_entity.id
_entity.type
_entity.pdbx_description
1 polymer ?
#
loop_
_entity_poly.entity_id
_entity_poly.type
_entity_poly.pdbx_seq_one_letter_code
_entity_poly.pdbx_strand_id
1 'polypeptide(L)'
;MTTTQLPRRTLLLAAASAAAAAATTLGPRSARAHNSAGVVQPPARPPAAQLTLDDGRASPLHDVLAGRVTALQLIFTRCRATCPIQGALFARAVHAFGDRPADAQWLSLSIDPAYDDPPALRAWLARFGALPRWRAARPAPQDLPALFDFLNARNGGADNHTAQVYFFDRAGNLVMRSIDFPPVDIIVRDLRSLAAR
;
A
#
# COMPACT_ATOMS: atom_id res chain seq x y z
N MET A 1 0.60 -12.37 -73.76
CA MET A 1 0.41 -11.96 -72.37
C MET A 1 -0.13 -13.15 -71.59
N THR A 2 0.74 -13.84 -70.86
CA THR A 2 0.37 -15.10 -70.18
C THR A 2 0.18 -14.78 -68.69
N THR A 3 -1.06 -14.75 -68.25
CA THR A 3 -1.41 -14.56 -66.83
C THR A 3 -1.26 -15.85 -66.06
N THR A 4 -0.20 -15.98 -65.28
CA THR A 4 0.02 -17.13 -64.40
C THR A 4 -0.89 -17.02 -63.20
N GLN A 5 -1.97 -17.80 -63.16
CA GLN A 5 -2.84 -17.89 -61.98
C GLN A 5 -2.20 -18.81 -60.95
N LEU A 6 -1.91 -18.26 -59.77
CA LEU A 6 -1.45 -19.04 -58.59
C LEU A 6 -2.59 -19.93 -58.08
N PRO A 7 -2.34 -21.22 -57.75
CA PRO A 7 -3.39 -22.10 -57.27
C PRO A 7 -3.92 -21.69 -55.92
N ARG A 8 -5.25 -21.67 -55.75
CA ARG A 8 -5.98 -21.25 -54.53
C ARG A 8 -5.47 -21.88 -53.24
N ARG A 9 -4.88 -23.09 -53.33
CA ARG A 9 -4.28 -23.82 -52.19
C ARG A 9 -3.05 -23.09 -51.61
N THR A 10 -2.23 -22.47 -52.46
CA THR A 10 -1.03 -21.72 -52.01
C THR A 10 -1.39 -20.42 -51.28
N LEU A 11 -2.47 -19.78 -51.67
CA LEU A 11 -2.99 -18.58 -51.02
C LEU A 11 -3.58 -18.88 -49.63
N LEU A 12 -4.25 -20.04 -49.47
CA LEU A 12 -4.81 -20.44 -48.17
C LEU A 12 -3.72 -20.87 -47.15
N LEU A 13 -2.64 -21.48 -47.57
CA LEU A 13 -1.51 -21.82 -46.73
C LEU A 13 -0.72 -20.58 -46.27
N ALA A 14 -0.55 -19.57 -47.15
CA ALA A 14 0.11 -18.32 -46.79
C ALA A 14 -0.71 -17.48 -45.78
N ALA A 15 -2.05 -17.51 -45.87
CA ALA A 15 -2.93 -16.83 -44.96
C ALA A 15 -2.93 -17.48 -43.56
N ALA A 16 -2.85 -18.82 -43.48
CA ALA A 16 -2.77 -19.55 -42.22
C ALA A 16 -1.44 -19.29 -41.46
N SER A 17 -0.32 -19.19 -42.21
CA SER A 17 0.99 -18.89 -41.63
C SER A 17 1.09 -17.47 -41.06
N ALA A 18 0.46 -16.48 -41.70
CA ALA A 18 0.43 -15.10 -41.22
C ALA A 18 -0.42 -14.95 -39.95
N ALA A 19 -1.52 -15.71 -39.82
CA ALA A 19 -2.36 -15.69 -38.62
C ALA A 19 -1.66 -16.33 -37.41
N ALA A 20 -0.86 -17.38 -37.60
CA ALA A 20 -0.09 -18.01 -36.53
C ALA A 20 1.06 -17.12 -36.01
N ALA A 21 1.70 -16.32 -36.88
CA ALA A 21 2.76 -15.39 -36.49
C ALA A 21 2.23 -14.19 -35.72
N ALA A 22 1.00 -13.74 -35.93
CA ALA A 22 0.36 -12.66 -35.20
C ALA A 22 -0.08 -13.04 -33.77
N ALA A 23 -0.36 -14.33 -33.53
CA ALA A 23 -0.77 -14.83 -32.22
C ALA A 23 0.38 -14.93 -31.21
N THR A 24 1.63 -15.01 -31.65
CA THR A 24 2.80 -15.15 -30.77
C THR A 24 3.30 -13.83 -30.18
N THR A 25 2.83 -12.66 -30.66
CA THR A 25 3.20 -11.36 -30.13
C THR A 25 2.31 -10.85 -28.99
N LEU A 26 1.19 -11.52 -28.71
CA LEU A 26 0.36 -11.31 -27.54
C LEU A 26 0.85 -12.18 -26.38
N GLY A 27 2.08 -11.90 -25.89
CA GLY A 27 2.52 -12.46 -24.62
C GLY A 27 1.50 -12.14 -23.52
N PRO A 28 1.36 -12.99 -22.47
CA PRO A 28 0.45 -12.73 -21.38
C PRO A 28 0.80 -11.37 -20.80
N ARG A 29 -0.02 -10.36 -21.09
CA ARG A 29 0.00 -9.11 -20.31
C ARG A 29 -0.38 -9.54 -18.90
N SER A 30 0.62 -9.61 -18.02
CA SER A 30 0.36 -9.76 -16.59
C SER A 30 -0.65 -8.70 -16.22
N ALA A 31 -1.91 -9.09 -16.01
CA ALA A 31 -2.89 -8.23 -15.41
C ALA A 31 -2.29 -7.86 -14.05
N ARG A 32 -1.80 -6.62 -13.92
CA ARG A 32 -1.43 -6.09 -12.61
C ARG A 32 -2.72 -6.08 -11.82
N ALA A 33 -2.86 -7.07 -10.96
CA ALA A 33 -3.91 -7.06 -9.96
C ALA A 33 -3.69 -5.81 -9.12
N HIS A 34 -4.58 -4.84 -9.27
CA HIS A 34 -4.65 -3.71 -8.36
C HIS A 34 -4.83 -4.29 -6.96
N ASN A 35 -4.00 -3.90 -6.00
CA ASN A 35 -3.98 -4.35 -4.60
C ASN A 35 -3.49 -5.79 -4.37
N SER A 36 -2.28 -6.13 -4.80
CA SER A 36 -1.69 -7.41 -4.42
C SER A 36 -1.41 -7.45 -2.91
N ALA A 37 -2.25 -8.17 -2.16
CA ALA A 37 -1.94 -8.57 -0.79
C ALA A 37 -0.86 -9.65 -0.80
N GLY A 38 -0.05 -9.71 0.25
CA GLY A 38 0.97 -10.74 0.43
C GLY A 38 2.35 -10.19 0.75
N VAL A 39 3.33 -11.09 0.73
CA VAL A 39 4.73 -10.77 0.97
C VAL A 39 5.32 -9.98 -0.19
N VAL A 40 6.08 -8.93 0.12
CA VAL A 40 6.81 -8.11 -0.85
C VAL A 40 8.24 -8.64 -0.92
N GLN A 41 8.62 -9.19 -2.06
CA GLN A 41 9.97 -9.73 -2.29
C GLN A 41 10.53 -9.26 -3.63
N PRO A 42 11.76 -8.74 -3.62
CA PRO A 42 12.56 -8.41 -2.42
C PRO A 42 11.88 -7.32 -1.58
N PRO A 43 12.25 -7.14 -0.28
CA PRO A 43 11.80 -6.01 0.53
C PRO A 43 12.00 -4.70 -0.19
N ALA A 44 10.97 -3.85 -0.25
CA ALA A 44 10.98 -2.65 -1.05
C ALA A 44 11.28 -1.40 -0.20
N ARG A 45 12.31 -0.66 -0.61
CA ARG A 45 12.66 0.60 0.07
C ARG A 45 11.68 1.70 -0.31
N PRO A 46 11.11 2.45 0.67
CA PRO A 46 10.21 3.55 0.38
C PRO A 46 10.93 4.72 -0.32
N PRO A 47 10.21 5.52 -1.12
CA PRO A 47 10.74 6.74 -1.69
C PRO A 47 11.11 7.72 -0.57
N ALA A 48 12.01 8.65 -0.88
CA ALA A 48 12.26 9.78 0.00
C ALA A 48 10.97 10.61 0.13
N ALA A 49 10.57 10.88 1.36
CA ALA A 49 9.41 11.71 1.65
C ALA A 49 9.59 12.41 2.99
N GLN A 50 9.07 13.64 3.10
CA GLN A 50 9.04 14.40 4.33
C GLN A 50 7.67 14.25 4.97
N LEU A 51 7.65 13.93 6.26
CA LEU A 51 6.45 13.83 7.07
C LEU A 51 6.36 14.97 8.08
N THR A 52 5.14 15.44 8.32
CA THR A 52 4.81 16.22 9.52
C THR A 52 4.01 15.31 10.45
N LEU A 53 4.54 15.07 11.64
CA LEU A 53 3.92 14.21 12.64
C LEU A 53 2.76 14.93 13.37
N ASP A 54 1.96 14.16 14.09
CA ASP A 54 0.86 14.67 14.93
C ASP A 54 1.28 15.70 16.00
N ASP A 55 2.55 15.67 16.43
CA ASP A 55 3.12 16.67 17.35
C ASP A 55 3.69 17.91 16.64
N GLY A 56 3.60 17.99 15.32
CA GLY A 56 4.09 19.08 14.50
C GLY A 56 5.55 18.97 14.07
N ARG A 57 6.31 17.97 14.54
CA ARG A 57 7.70 17.75 14.10
C ARG A 57 7.75 17.30 12.67
N ALA A 58 8.69 17.85 11.90
CA ALA A 58 9.05 17.32 10.60
C ALA A 58 10.09 16.19 10.75
N SER A 59 9.94 15.13 9.98
CA SER A 59 10.88 14.00 9.96
C SER A 59 10.85 13.30 8.60
N PRO A 60 12.00 12.85 8.07
CA PRO A 60 12.02 11.96 6.93
C PRO A 60 11.24 10.67 7.21
N LEU A 61 10.52 10.16 6.23
CA LEU A 61 9.77 8.90 6.34
C LEU A 61 10.69 7.75 6.80
N HIS A 62 11.91 7.67 6.25
CA HIS A 62 12.88 6.66 6.65
C HIS A 62 13.14 6.67 8.16
N ASP A 63 13.32 7.86 8.75
CA ASP A 63 13.65 7.99 10.19
C ASP A 63 12.44 7.62 11.06
N VAL A 64 11.23 7.86 10.56
CA VAL A 64 9.99 7.44 11.24
C VAL A 64 9.84 5.92 11.23
N LEU A 65 10.26 5.25 10.15
CA LEU A 65 10.12 3.79 10.01
C LEU A 65 11.28 3.00 10.61
N ALA A 66 12.47 3.59 10.73
CA ALA A 66 13.67 2.89 11.15
C ALA A 66 13.64 2.44 12.62
N GLY A 67 14.30 1.29 12.90
CA GLY A 67 14.54 0.78 14.24
C GLY A 67 13.43 -0.10 14.82
N ARG A 68 12.19 -0.04 14.29
CA ARG A 68 11.07 -0.85 14.74
C ARG A 68 10.29 -1.41 13.57
N VAL A 69 9.66 -2.56 13.77
CA VAL A 69 8.66 -3.01 12.79
C VAL A 69 7.44 -2.10 12.85
N THR A 70 6.90 -1.75 11.70
CA THR A 70 5.80 -0.78 11.61
C THR A 70 4.60 -1.39 10.90
N ALA A 71 3.41 -1.27 11.53
CA ALA A 71 2.15 -1.41 10.83
C ALA A 71 1.65 -0.01 10.43
N LEU A 72 1.39 0.20 9.13
CA LEU A 72 0.94 1.46 8.59
C LEU A 72 -0.45 1.29 7.95
N GLN A 73 -1.36 2.22 8.23
CA GLN A 73 -2.62 2.39 7.52
C GLN A 73 -2.70 3.77 6.84
N LEU A 74 -3.45 3.85 5.74
CA LEU A 74 -3.76 5.12 5.09
C LEU A 74 -5.07 5.67 5.64
N ILE A 75 -5.12 6.97 5.86
CA ILE A 75 -6.30 7.66 6.40
C ILE A 75 -6.49 9.03 5.74
N PHE A 76 -7.69 9.60 5.89
CA PHE A 76 -7.90 11.05 5.91
C PHE A 76 -8.96 11.39 6.95
N THR A 77 -8.70 12.45 7.74
CA THR A 77 -9.43 12.69 8.99
C THR A 77 -10.91 13.04 8.76
N ARG A 78 -11.26 13.55 7.58
CA ARG A 78 -12.61 13.93 7.17
C ARG A 78 -13.42 12.79 6.56
N CYS A 79 -12.84 11.61 6.38
CA CYS A 79 -13.56 10.42 5.87
C CYS A 79 -14.70 10.03 6.81
N ARG A 80 -15.88 9.76 6.23
CA ARG A 80 -17.07 9.33 6.97
C ARG A 80 -17.50 7.90 6.68
N ALA A 81 -16.79 7.20 5.81
CA ALA A 81 -17.12 5.85 5.37
C ALA A 81 -16.09 4.81 5.84
N THR A 82 -15.00 4.65 5.12
CA THR A 82 -13.99 3.60 5.28
C THR A 82 -13.07 3.81 6.48
N CYS A 83 -12.54 5.04 6.64
CA CYS A 83 -11.53 5.32 7.65
C CYS A 83 -12.01 5.11 9.10
N PRO A 84 -13.28 5.41 9.50
CA PRO A 84 -13.74 5.08 10.85
C PRO A 84 -13.71 3.59 11.16
N ILE A 85 -14.07 2.74 10.20
CA ILE A 85 -14.05 1.28 10.35
C ILE A 85 -12.60 0.80 10.45
N GLN A 86 -11.75 1.25 9.55
CA GLN A 86 -10.33 0.91 9.53
C GLN A 86 -9.61 1.38 10.79
N GLY A 87 -9.88 2.61 11.26
CA GLY A 87 -9.34 3.15 12.50
C GLY A 87 -9.74 2.33 13.72
N ALA A 88 -10.99 1.86 13.79
CA ALA A 88 -11.45 1.00 14.89
C ALA A 88 -10.79 -0.39 14.86
N LEU A 89 -10.61 -0.99 13.67
CA LEU A 89 -9.86 -2.25 13.51
C LEU A 89 -8.41 -2.08 13.96
N PHE A 90 -7.78 -0.99 13.54
CA PHE A 90 -6.39 -0.68 13.87
C PHE A 90 -6.22 -0.45 15.37
N ALA A 91 -7.13 0.29 16.03
CA ALA A 91 -7.16 0.47 17.48
C ALA A 91 -7.23 -0.86 18.22
N ARG A 92 -8.15 -1.75 17.81
CA ARG A 92 -8.24 -3.11 18.38
C ARG A 92 -6.96 -3.91 18.20
N ALA A 93 -6.30 -3.80 17.05
CA ALA A 93 -5.03 -4.46 16.80
C ALA A 93 -3.90 -3.92 17.70
N VAL A 94 -3.83 -2.58 17.89
CA VAL A 94 -2.89 -1.93 18.80
C VAL A 94 -3.05 -2.47 20.24
N HIS A 95 -4.29 -2.52 20.73
CA HIS A 95 -4.58 -3.05 22.07
C HIS A 95 -4.28 -4.55 22.20
N ALA A 96 -4.67 -5.36 21.21
CA ALA A 96 -4.45 -6.80 21.20
C ALA A 96 -2.97 -7.19 21.04
N PHE A 97 -2.16 -6.34 20.42
CA PHE A 97 -0.71 -6.54 20.35
C PHE A 97 -0.06 -6.51 21.74
N GLY A 98 -0.62 -5.73 22.64
CA GLY A 98 -0.15 -5.61 24.03
C GLY A 98 1.03 -4.65 24.18
N ASP A 99 1.52 -4.51 25.41
CA ASP A 99 2.50 -3.49 25.78
C ASP A 99 3.94 -3.95 25.55
N ARG A 100 4.36 -3.98 24.27
CA ARG A 100 5.74 -4.29 23.83
C ARG A 100 6.28 -3.12 23.01
N PRO A 101 6.53 -1.95 23.60
CA PRO A 101 6.84 -0.72 22.86
C PRO A 101 8.17 -0.77 22.11
N ALA A 102 9.12 -1.63 22.55
CA ALA A 102 10.44 -1.73 21.93
C ALA A 102 10.41 -2.41 20.55
N ASP A 103 9.40 -3.24 20.25
CA ASP A 103 9.42 -4.14 19.10
C ASP A 103 8.63 -3.62 17.91
N ALA A 104 7.58 -2.84 18.15
CA ALA A 104 6.67 -2.39 17.10
C ALA A 104 6.15 -0.97 17.32
N GLN A 105 5.79 -0.34 16.22
CA GLN A 105 5.08 0.93 16.18
C GLN A 105 3.92 0.89 15.17
N TRP A 106 3.03 1.88 15.28
CA TRP A 106 1.84 1.98 14.48
C TRP A 106 1.78 3.39 13.88
N LEU A 107 1.45 3.46 12.58
CA LEU A 107 1.43 4.73 11.86
C LEU A 107 0.13 4.88 11.06
N SER A 108 -0.61 5.95 11.31
CA SER A 108 -1.67 6.43 10.43
C SER A 108 -1.09 7.50 9.52
N LEU A 109 -0.95 7.20 8.22
CA LEU A 109 -0.43 8.13 7.23
C LEU A 109 -1.59 8.78 6.49
N SER A 110 -1.67 10.10 6.57
CA SER A 110 -2.69 10.87 5.85
C SER A 110 -2.44 10.87 4.36
N ILE A 111 -3.54 10.79 3.61
CA ILE A 111 -3.58 10.95 2.15
C ILE A 111 -4.18 12.28 1.73
N ASP A 112 -4.55 13.13 2.68
CA ASP A 112 -5.13 14.47 2.46
C ASP A 112 -4.30 15.56 3.17
N PRO A 113 -3.00 15.71 2.79
CA PRO A 113 -2.07 16.59 3.52
C PRO A 113 -2.45 18.08 3.48
N ALA A 114 -3.36 18.47 2.61
CA ALA A 114 -3.85 19.84 2.54
C ALA A 114 -4.76 20.20 3.72
N TYR A 115 -5.46 19.21 4.28
CA TYR A 115 -6.45 19.40 5.34
C TYR A 115 -6.07 18.73 6.66
N ASP A 116 -5.29 17.68 6.63
CA ASP A 116 -4.90 16.91 7.81
C ASP A 116 -3.68 17.54 8.49
N ASP A 117 -3.89 18.65 9.16
CA ASP A 117 -2.87 19.31 9.97
C ASP A 117 -2.58 18.54 11.29
N PRO A 118 -1.52 18.87 12.04
CA PRO A 118 -1.20 18.19 13.30
C PRO A 118 -2.33 18.18 14.32
N PRO A 119 -3.14 19.24 14.53
CA PRO A 119 -4.35 19.19 15.34
C PRO A 119 -5.37 18.14 14.88
N ALA A 120 -5.66 18.06 13.56
CA ALA A 120 -6.58 17.08 13.00
C ALA A 120 -6.07 15.63 13.18
N LEU A 121 -4.76 15.42 13.01
CA LEU A 121 -4.11 14.13 13.25
C LEU A 121 -4.18 13.72 14.73
N ARG A 122 -3.96 14.64 15.66
CA ARG A 122 -4.16 14.38 17.10
C ARG A 122 -5.60 14.03 17.44
N ALA A 123 -6.56 14.75 16.86
CA ALA A 123 -7.98 14.45 17.06
C ALA A 123 -8.35 13.06 16.53
N TRP A 124 -7.79 12.66 15.39
CA TRP A 124 -7.91 11.29 14.86
C TRP A 124 -7.41 10.27 15.87
N LEU A 125 -6.18 10.41 16.37
CA LEU A 125 -5.60 9.49 17.36
C LEU A 125 -6.45 9.41 18.62
N ALA A 126 -6.88 10.56 19.15
CA ALA A 126 -7.73 10.65 20.34
C ALA A 126 -9.08 9.95 20.16
N ARG A 127 -9.69 10.04 18.98
CA ARG A 127 -10.95 9.39 18.65
C ARG A 127 -10.91 7.87 18.86
N PHE A 128 -9.75 7.25 18.63
CA PHE A 128 -9.55 5.82 18.72
C PHE A 128 -8.78 5.36 19.97
N GLY A 129 -8.51 6.27 20.92
CA GLY A 129 -7.79 5.95 22.14
C GLY A 129 -6.35 5.47 21.86
N ALA A 130 -5.66 6.14 20.94
CA ALA A 130 -4.34 5.73 20.51
C ALA A 130 -3.33 5.67 21.67
N LEU A 131 -2.59 4.58 21.75
CA LEU A 131 -1.48 4.41 22.69
C LEU A 131 -0.24 5.19 22.20
N PRO A 132 0.73 5.51 23.07
CA PRO A 132 1.90 6.35 22.74
C PRO A 132 2.72 5.89 21.52
N ARG A 133 2.71 4.60 21.19
CA ARG A 133 3.39 4.02 20.02
C ARG A 133 2.59 4.08 18.72
N TRP A 134 1.37 4.57 18.77
CA TRP A 134 0.55 4.84 17.59
C TRP A 134 0.59 6.33 17.28
N ARG A 135 1.25 6.67 16.20
CA ARG A 135 1.43 8.02 15.72
C ARG A 135 0.60 8.24 14.45
N ALA A 136 0.38 9.51 14.15
CA ALA A 136 -0.16 9.92 12.86
C ALA A 136 0.79 10.92 12.19
N ALA A 137 0.78 10.93 10.86
CA ALA A 137 1.61 11.83 10.08
C ALA A 137 0.91 12.18 8.77
N ARG A 138 1.29 13.32 8.18
CA ARG A 138 0.96 13.66 6.80
C ARG A 138 2.25 13.82 5.99
N PRO A 139 2.30 13.38 4.73
CA PRO A 139 3.43 13.66 3.87
C PRO A 139 3.39 15.11 3.37
N ALA A 140 4.51 15.60 2.88
CA ALA A 140 4.51 16.79 2.06
C ALA A 140 3.66 16.53 0.79
N PRO A 141 2.83 17.48 0.32
CA PRO A 141 1.90 17.22 -0.79
C PRO A 141 2.55 16.67 -2.05
N GLN A 142 3.75 17.13 -2.38
CA GLN A 142 4.52 16.68 -3.55
C GLN A 142 5.01 15.23 -3.45
N ASP A 143 5.12 14.67 -2.24
CA ASP A 143 5.62 13.31 -2.02
C ASP A 143 4.50 12.26 -2.07
N LEU A 144 3.24 12.69 -1.95
CA LEU A 144 2.09 11.79 -1.89
C LEU A 144 1.94 10.90 -3.13
N PRO A 145 2.10 11.37 -4.39
CA PRO A 145 2.00 10.51 -5.57
C PRO A 145 2.98 9.34 -5.56
N ALA A 146 4.25 9.59 -5.20
CA ALA A 146 5.28 8.55 -5.13
C ALA A 146 4.99 7.52 -4.02
N LEU A 147 4.43 7.97 -2.88
CA LEU A 147 3.99 7.09 -1.80
C LEU A 147 2.82 6.21 -2.22
N PHE A 148 1.83 6.74 -2.93
CA PHE A 148 0.72 5.96 -3.47
C PHE A 148 1.19 4.87 -4.44
N ASP A 149 2.11 5.21 -5.34
CA ASP A 149 2.64 4.27 -6.32
C ASP A 149 3.47 3.16 -5.62
N PHE A 150 4.31 3.55 -4.67
CA PHE A 150 5.11 2.62 -3.86
C PHE A 150 4.25 1.64 -3.05
N LEU A 151 3.24 2.13 -2.38
CA LEU A 151 2.33 1.32 -1.58
C LEU A 151 1.37 0.50 -2.45
N ASN A 152 1.28 0.81 -3.76
CA ASN A 152 0.23 0.28 -4.64
C ASN A 152 -1.16 0.55 -4.07
N ALA A 153 -1.36 1.78 -3.59
CA ALA A 153 -2.49 2.14 -2.75
C ALA A 153 -3.69 2.70 -3.52
N ARG A 154 -3.55 2.95 -4.83
CA ARG A 154 -4.64 3.48 -5.65
C ARG A 154 -5.67 2.40 -5.90
N ASN A 155 -6.94 2.74 -5.68
CA ASN A 155 -8.06 1.93 -6.13
C ASN A 155 -9.05 2.81 -6.89
N GLY A 156 -9.98 2.21 -7.61
CA GLY A 156 -11.03 2.92 -8.35
C GLY A 156 -12.28 3.24 -7.51
N GLY A 157 -12.22 3.06 -6.18
CA GLY A 157 -13.33 3.34 -5.28
C GLY A 157 -13.49 4.81 -4.92
N ALA A 158 -14.57 5.14 -4.22
CA ALA A 158 -14.89 6.51 -3.81
C ALA A 158 -13.80 7.16 -2.95
N ASP A 159 -13.10 6.37 -2.15
CA ASP A 159 -12.04 6.84 -1.25
C ASP A 159 -10.66 6.89 -1.93
N ASN A 160 -10.57 6.42 -3.19
CA ASN A 160 -9.36 6.41 -4.03
C ASN A 160 -8.10 5.83 -3.35
N HIS A 161 -8.27 5.02 -2.30
CA HIS A 161 -7.18 4.31 -1.62
C HIS A 161 -7.65 2.97 -1.06
N THR A 162 -6.68 2.09 -0.73
CA THR A 162 -6.95 0.78 -0.13
C THR A 162 -7.20 0.90 1.37
N ALA A 163 -7.91 -0.09 1.93
CA ALA A 163 -8.05 -0.30 3.37
C ALA A 163 -7.05 -1.34 3.90
N GLN A 164 -5.92 -1.50 3.21
CA GLN A 164 -4.84 -2.41 3.57
C GLN A 164 -4.03 -1.89 4.78
N VAL A 165 -3.39 -2.81 5.47
CA VAL A 165 -2.30 -2.53 6.40
C VAL A 165 -0.97 -2.92 5.73
N TYR A 166 -0.01 -2.02 5.79
CA TYR A 166 1.32 -2.15 5.22
C TYR A 166 2.31 -2.42 6.34
N PHE A 167 3.15 -3.44 6.16
CA PHE A 167 4.10 -3.85 7.19
C PHE A 167 5.52 -3.57 6.74
N PHE A 168 6.26 -2.88 7.61
CA PHE A 168 7.65 -2.52 7.39
C PHE A 168 8.55 -3.24 8.39
N ASP A 169 9.71 -3.67 7.94
CA ASP A 169 10.76 -4.23 8.78
C ASP A 169 11.51 -3.14 9.59
N ARG A 170 12.47 -3.56 10.43
CA ARG A 170 13.28 -2.62 11.24
C ARG A 170 14.20 -1.73 10.41
N ALA A 171 14.50 -2.12 9.17
CA ALA A 171 15.25 -1.29 8.23
C ALA A 171 14.36 -0.27 7.50
N GLY A 172 13.04 -0.29 7.75
CA GLY A 172 12.07 0.60 7.12
C GLY A 172 11.66 0.16 5.70
N ASN A 173 11.92 -1.09 5.32
CA ASN A 173 11.48 -1.61 4.02
C ASN A 173 10.09 -2.21 4.13
N LEU A 174 9.28 -2.01 3.09
CA LEU A 174 7.97 -2.67 2.96
C LEU A 174 8.19 -4.16 2.66
N VAL A 175 7.66 -5.02 3.52
CA VAL A 175 7.82 -6.48 3.46
C VAL A 175 6.51 -7.23 3.25
N MET A 176 5.37 -6.58 3.51
CA MET A 176 4.06 -7.23 3.33
C MET A 176 2.93 -6.20 3.21
N ARG A 177 1.88 -6.58 2.48
CA ARG A 177 0.59 -5.88 2.40
C ARG A 177 -0.52 -6.84 2.81
N SER A 178 -1.44 -6.39 3.65
CA SER A 178 -2.63 -7.18 3.97
C SER A 178 -3.66 -7.14 2.84
N ILE A 179 -4.73 -7.91 2.96
CA ILE A 179 -5.99 -7.65 2.26
C ILE A 179 -6.63 -6.36 2.79
N ASP A 180 -7.64 -5.84 2.10
CA ASP A 180 -8.47 -4.75 2.63
C ASP A 180 -9.24 -5.21 3.89
N PHE A 181 -9.34 -4.34 4.90
CA PHE A 181 -9.98 -4.62 6.19
C PHE A 181 -9.51 -5.94 6.83
N PRO A 182 -8.21 -6.12 7.06
CA PRO A 182 -7.71 -7.39 7.58
C PRO A 182 -8.26 -7.65 8.98
N PRO A 183 -8.56 -8.91 9.33
CA PRO A 183 -8.90 -9.29 10.69
C PRO A 183 -7.84 -8.87 11.70
N VAL A 184 -8.26 -8.49 12.91
CA VAL A 184 -7.37 -8.00 13.98
C VAL A 184 -6.27 -8.99 14.34
N ASP A 185 -6.62 -10.27 14.45
CA ASP A 185 -5.70 -11.36 14.76
C ASP A 185 -4.62 -11.54 13.67
N ILE A 186 -4.98 -11.32 12.41
CA ILE A 186 -4.04 -11.35 11.29
C ILE A 186 -3.03 -10.19 11.40
N ILE A 187 -3.50 -8.96 11.65
CA ILE A 187 -2.60 -7.81 11.85
C ILE A 187 -1.61 -8.08 12.97
N VAL A 188 -2.11 -8.56 14.11
CA VAL A 188 -1.30 -8.83 15.31
C VAL A 188 -0.31 -9.95 15.07
N ARG A 189 -0.76 -11.06 14.46
CA ARG A 189 0.10 -12.20 14.11
C ARG A 189 1.26 -11.79 13.23
N ASP A 190 0.94 -11.06 12.15
CA ASP A 190 1.91 -10.69 11.14
C ASP A 190 2.94 -9.71 11.70
N LEU A 191 2.50 -8.72 12.48
CA LEU A 191 3.39 -7.78 13.15
C LEU A 191 4.29 -8.47 14.20
N ARG A 192 3.75 -9.42 14.98
CA ARG A 192 4.54 -10.22 15.93
C ARG A 192 5.57 -11.09 15.24
N SER A 193 5.19 -11.71 14.12
CA SER A 193 6.12 -12.52 13.31
C SER A 193 7.29 -11.69 12.78
N LEU A 194 7.05 -10.44 12.38
CA LEU A 194 8.10 -9.53 11.96
C LEU A 194 8.98 -9.05 13.13
N ALA A 195 8.37 -8.78 14.29
CA ALA A 195 9.08 -8.32 15.48
C ALA A 195 10.02 -9.39 16.08
N ALA A 196 9.75 -10.66 15.82
CA ALA A 196 10.53 -11.80 16.30
C ALA A 196 11.78 -12.11 15.43
N ARG A 197 11.95 -11.44 14.29
CA ARG A 197 13.10 -11.58 13.38
C ARG A 197 14.18 -10.56 13.70
#